data_b94e8cfba567f4db05bb379c0e1339dd
#
_entry.id   b94e8cfba567f4db05bb379c0e1339dd
#
_cell.length_a   1.000
_cell.length_b   1.000
_cell.length_c   1.000
_cell.angle_alpha   90.00
_cell.angle_beta   90.00
_cell.angle_gamma   90.00
#
_symmetry.space_group_name_H-M   'P 1'
#
loop_
_entity.id
_entity.type
_entity.pdbx_description
1 polymer ?
#
loop_
_entity_poly.entity_id
_entity_poly.type
_entity_poly.pdbx_seq_one_letter_code
_entity_poly.pdbx_strand_id
1 'polypeptide(L)'
;MGRTINPGHCIETAWFLLEEAKYRNWDKDITELALTILDWSWEWGWDKEFGGIINFKDCKNLPPQDYSQDMKFWWPQTEAIIATLYAYLATGK
;
A
#
# COMPACT_ATOMS: atom_id res chain seq x y z
N MET A 1 20.73 4.92 1.07
CA MET A 1 20.18 3.69 0.48
C MET A 1 19.30 3.01 1.52
N GLY A 2 18.24 2.33 1.09
CA GLY A 2 17.32 1.67 2.02
C GLY A 2 16.33 2.57 2.76
N ARG A 3 16.24 3.84 2.38
CA ARG A 3 15.33 4.79 3.02
C ARG A 3 14.07 5.08 2.20
N THR A 4 14.09 4.78 0.91
CA THR A 4 12.98 5.10 0.01
C THR A 4 11.85 4.09 0.18
N ILE A 5 10.64 4.58 0.42
CA ILE A 5 9.42 3.78 0.48
C ILE A 5 8.70 3.99 -0.85
N ASN A 6 8.26 2.90 -1.48
CA ASN A 6 7.39 2.93 -2.64
C ASN A 6 5.99 2.47 -2.21
N PRO A 7 5.09 3.42 -1.87
CA PRO A 7 3.77 3.05 -1.36
C PRO A 7 2.97 2.16 -2.31
N GLY A 8 3.06 2.40 -3.62
CA GLY A 8 2.35 1.60 -4.61
C GLY A 8 2.77 0.14 -4.58
N HIS A 9 4.08 -0.15 -4.55
CA HIS A 9 4.59 -1.53 -4.47
C HIS A 9 4.25 -2.17 -3.13
N CYS A 10 4.26 -1.40 -2.04
CA CYS A 10 3.88 -1.93 -0.73
C CYS A 10 2.40 -2.32 -0.71
N ILE A 11 1.53 -1.49 -1.28
CA ILE A 11 0.09 -1.77 -1.41
C ILE A 11 -0.13 -2.99 -2.30
N GLU A 12 0.61 -3.08 -3.40
CA GLU A 12 0.57 -4.24 -4.29
C GLU A 12 0.94 -5.52 -3.55
N THR A 13 2.01 -5.48 -2.76
CA THR A 13 2.41 -6.61 -1.93
C THR A 13 1.29 -7.02 -0.97
N ALA A 14 0.61 -6.05 -0.38
CA ALA A 14 -0.48 -6.32 0.54
C ALA A 14 -1.62 -7.10 -0.13
N TRP A 15 -2.05 -6.68 -1.32
CA TRP A 15 -3.15 -7.40 -1.95
C TRP A 15 -2.71 -8.75 -2.55
N PHE A 16 -1.44 -8.90 -2.96
CA PHE A 16 -0.91 -10.21 -3.34
C PHE A 16 -1.05 -11.19 -2.17
N LEU A 17 -0.69 -10.75 -0.96
CA LEU A 17 -0.83 -11.57 0.24
C LEU A 17 -2.29 -11.85 0.57
N LEU A 18 -3.19 -10.88 0.40
CA LEU A 18 -4.62 -11.08 0.63
C LEU A 18 -5.20 -12.09 -0.36
N GLU A 19 -4.75 -12.06 -1.61
CA GLU A 19 -5.17 -13.06 -2.60
C GLU A 19 -4.73 -14.46 -2.19
N GLU A 20 -3.48 -14.61 -1.74
CA GLU A 20 -2.99 -15.89 -1.23
C GLU A 20 -3.78 -16.32 0.00
N ALA A 21 -4.08 -15.41 0.92
CA ALA A 21 -4.89 -15.70 2.09
C ALA A 21 -6.28 -16.23 1.70
N LYS A 22 -6.89 -15.63 0.68
CA LYS A 22 -8.20 -16.05 0.16
C LYS A 22 -8.16 -17.50 -0.31
N TYR A 23 -7.12 -17.89 -1.05
CA TYR A 23 -6.96 -19.29 -1.51
C TYR A 23 -6.74 -20.26 -0.35
N ARG A 24 -6.35 -19.78 0.83
CA ARG A 24 -6.16 -20.56 2.05
C ARG A 24 -7.29 -20.34 3.05
N ASN A 25 -8.49 -20.06 2.56
CA ASN A 25 -9.69 -19.81 3.38
C ASN A 25 -9.49 -18.64 4.36
N TRP A 26 -8.81 -17.57 3.90
CA TRP A 26 -8.50 -16.40 4.69
C TRP A 26 -7.63 -16.74 5.91
N ASP A 27 -6.54 -17.46 5.65
CA ASP A 27 -5.55 -17.78 6.69
C ASP A 27 -5.29 -16.55 7.56
N LYS A 28 -5.41 -16.73 8.88
CA LYS A 28 -5.38 -15.60 9.82
C LYS A 28 -4.06 -14.86 9.79
N ASP A 29 -2.94 -15.59 9.82
CA ASP A 29 -1.61 -14.96 9.92
C ASP A 29 -1.27 -14.18 8.67
N ILE A 30 -1.56 -14.72 7.50
CA ILE A 30 -1.34 -14.04 6.22
C ILE A 30 -2.24 -12.82 6.11
N THR A 31 -3.51 -12.96 6.48
CA THR A 31 -4.47 -11.86 6.42
C THR A 31 -4.06 -10.71 7.33
N GLU A 32 -3.68 -10.99 8.58
CA GLU A 32 -3.24 -9.96 9.52
C GLU A 32 -1.98 -9.25 9.03
N LEU A 33 -1.00 -10.00 8.52
CA LEU A 33 0.22 -9.42 7.97
C LEU A 33 -0.11 -8.49 6.80
N ALA A 34 -0.95 -8.96 5.88
CA ALA A 34 -1.32 -8.18 4.70
C ALA A 34 -2.04 -6.88 5.07
N LEU A 35 -2.98 -6.95 6.00
CA LEU A 35 -3.72 -5.78 6.45
C LEU A 35 -2.81 -4.78 7.17
N THR A 36 -1.84 -5.26 7.93
CA THR A 36 -0.85 -4.40 8.58
C THR A 36 0.01 -3.68 7.54
N ILE A 37 0.48 -4.40 6.52
CA ILE A 37 1.26 -3.80 5.43
C ILE A 37 0.41 -2.74 4.71
N LEU A 38 -0.85 -3.03 4.45
CA LEU A 38 -1.75 -2.09 3.78
C LEU A 38 -1.94 -0.82 4.61
N ASP A 39 -2.18 -0.95 5.91
CA ASP A 39 -2.37 0.19 6.81
C ASP A 39 -1.12 1.08 6.85
N TRP A 40 0.06 0.48 7.00
CA TRP A 40 1.32 1.22 7.02
C TRP A 40 1.58 1.91 5.67
N SER A 41 1.33 1.20 4.58
CA SER A 41 1.55 1.73 3.24
C SER A 41 0.62 2.90 2.95
N TRP A 42 -0.62 2.81 3.42
CA TRP A 42 -1.61 3.87 3.27
C TRP A 42 -1.21 5.10 4.08
N GLU A 43 -0.83 4.91 5.34
CA GLU A 43 -0.40 6.02 6.21
C GLU A 43 0.79 6.78 5.62
N TRP A 44 1.75 6.07 5.03
CA TRP A 44 2.93 6.70 4.43
C TRP A 44 2.64 7.27 3.04
N GLY A 45 1.76 6.64 2.27
CA GLY A 45 1.58 6.96 0.86
C GLY A 45 0.41 7.87 0.53
N TRP A 46 -0.59 7.96 1.39
CA TRP A 46 -1.78 8.78 1.11
C TRP A 46 -1.47 10.25 1.31
N ASP A 47 -1.79 11.05 0.28
CA ASP A 47 -1.70 12.51 0.37
C ASP A 47 -2.90 13.03 1.16
N LYS A 48 -2.64 13.49 2.39
CA LYS A 48 -3.69 13.93 3.30
C LYS A 48 -4.30 15.27 2.90
N GLU A 49 -3.63 16.04 2.05
CA GLU A 49 -4.13 17.34 1.59
C GLU A 49 -4.98 17.22 0.33
N PHE A 50 -4.49 16.50 -0.68
CA PHE A 50 -5.14 16.42 -1.98
C PHE A 50 -5.70 15.05 -2.34
N GLY A 51 -5.42 14.03 -1.54
CA GLY A 51 -5.81 12.64 -1.82
C GLY A 51 -4.90 11.95 -2.83
N GLY A 52 -5.05 10.64 -2.93
CA GLY A 52 -4.27 9.80 -3.82
C GLY A 52 -2.99 9.27 -3.19
N ILE A 53 -2.38 8.30 -3.86
CA ILE A 53 -1.14 7.65 -3.43
C ILE A 53 0.04 8.29 -4.15
N ILE A 54 1.00 8.81 -3.40
CA ILE A 54 2.20 9.43 -3.95
C ILE A 54 3.22 8.38 -4.36
N ASN A 55 4.20 8.79 -5.19
CA ASN A 55 5.15 7.86 -5.79
C ASN A 55 6.19 7.34 -4.77
N PHE A 56 6.88 8.23 -4.08
CA PHE A 56 7.93 7.85 -3.12
C PHE A 56 7.87 8.67 -1.85
N LYS A 57 8.27 8.04 -0.74
CA LYS A 57 8.51 8.68 0.56
C LYS A 57 9.86 8.28 1.10
N ASP A 58 10.47 9.15 1.91
CA ASP A 58 11.64 8.82 2.68
C ASP A 58 11.24 8.33 4.07
N CYS A 59 11.82 7.24 4.56
CA CYS A 59 11.42 6.66 5.85
C CYS A 59 11.72 7.58 7.04
N LYS A 60 12.59 8.56 6.86
CA LYS A 60 12.87 9.60 7.87
C LYS A 60 12.09 10.88 7.60
N ASN A 61 11.15 10.85 6.67
CA ASN A 61 10.34 11.98 6.26
C ASN A 61 11.15 13.18 5.75
N LEU A 62 12.31 12.89 5.16
CA LEU A 62 13.16 13.89 4.49
C LEU A 62 12.82 13.88 3.00
N PRO A 63 13.25 14.90 2.23
CA PRO A 63 13.00 14.91 0.79
C PRO A 63 13.68 13.70 0.11
N PRO A 64 12.93 12.85 -0.62
CA PRO A 64 13.53 11.78 -1.42
C PRO A 64 14.37 12.36 -2.56
N GLN A 65 15.28 11.53 -3.09
CA GLN A 65 16.15 11.94 -4.19
C GLN A 65 15.43 11.98 -5.54
N ASP A 66 14.37 11.20 -5.69
CA ASP A 66 13.62 11.13 -6.94
C ASP A 66 12.77 12.39 -7.13
N TYR A 67 12.93 13.06 -8.27
CA TYR A 67 12.19 14.29 -8.55
C TYR A 67 10.69 14.06 -8.73
N SER A 68 10.26 12.82 -8.99
CA SER A 68 8.85 12.46 -9.16
C SER A 68 8.21 11.97 -7.86
N GLN A 69 8.85 12.18 -6.71
CA GLN A 69 8.44 11.65 -5.42
C GLN A 69 7.00 11.96 -5.05
N ASP A 70 6.55 13.17 -5.32
CA ASP A 70 5.21 13.66 -4.96
C ASP A 70 4.19 13.52 -6.09
N MET A 71 4.58 12.92 -7.20
CA MET A 71 3.67 12.70 -8.32
C MET A 71 2.75 11.51 -8.03
N LYS A 72 1.57 11.54 -8.65
CA LYS A 72 0.57 10.49 -8.50
C LYS A 72 0.39 9.80 -9.84
N PHE A 73 1.13 8.69 -10.03
CA PHE A 73 1.00 7.88 -11.22
C PHE A 73 -0.29 7.07 -11.16
N TRP A 74 -0.77 6.65 -12.33
CA TRP A 74 -2.04 5.91 -12.43
C TRP A 74 -1.99 4.54 -11.73
N TRP A 75 -0.85 3.84 -11.82
CA TRP A 75 -0.79 2.46 -11.35
C TRP A 75 -0.87 2.31 -9.81
N PRO A 76 -0.26 3.19 -8.97
CA PRO A 76 -0.47 3.07 -7.53
C PRO A 76 -1.94 3.28 -7.12
N GLN A 77 -2.67 4.13 -7.83
CA GLN A 77 -4.09 4.35 -7.56
C GLN A 77 -4.90 3.09 -7.87
N THR A 78 -4.58 2.41 -8.96
CA THR A 78 -5.22 1.14 -9.33
C THR A 78 -4.91 0.06 -8.29
N GLU A 79 -3.65 -0.04 -7.85
CA GLU A 79 -3.25 -0.98 -6.80
C GLU A 79 -3.99 -0.71 -5.49
N ALA A 80 -4.19 0.56 -5.15
CA ALA A 80 -4.95 0.95 -3.96
C ALA A 80 -6.42 0.49 -4.04
N ILE A 81 -7.04 0.62 -5.20
CA ILE A 81 -8.42 0.16 -5.41
C ILE A 81 -8.51 -1.36 -5.22
N ILE A 82 -7.60 -2.11 -5.83
CA ILE A 82 -7.57 -3.57 -5.72
C ILE A 82 -7.36 -3.98 -4.27
N ALA A 83 -6.39 -3.38 -3.58
CA ALA A 83 -6.05 -3.71 -2.20
C ALA A 83 -7.23 -3.44 -1.25
N THR A 84 -7.91 -2.30 -1.41
CA THR A 84 -9.07 -1.98 -0.57
C THR A 84 -10.23 -2.93 -0.81
N LEU A 85 -10.44 -3.38 -2.05
CA LEU A 85 -11.45 -4.39 -2.33
C LEU A 85 -11.12 -5.71 -1.63
N TYR A 86 -9.89 -6.19 -1.74
CA TYR A 86 -9.48 -7.43 -1.05
C TYR A 86 -9.59 -7.29 0.47
N ALA A 87 -9.20 -6.13 1.02
CA ALA A 87 -9.35 -5.88 2.45
C ALA A 87 -10.81 -5.90 2.89
N TYR A 88 -11.70 -5.34 2.07
CA TYR A 88 -13.14 -5.41 2.32
C TYR A 88 -13.64 -6.86 2.31
N LEU A 89 -13.22 -7.65 1.31
CA LEU A 89 -13.60 -9.06 1.23
C LEU A 89 -13.12 -9.86 2.43
N ALA A 90 -11.93 -9.51 2.96
CA ALA A 90 -11.34 -10.20 4.10
C ALA A 90 -12.01 -9.83 5.43
N THR A 91 -12.45 -8.58 5.59
CA THR A 91 -12.88 -8.03 6.87
C THR A 91 -14.37 -7.63 6.92
N GLY A 92 -15.00 -7.42 5.78
CA GLY A 92 -16.35 -6.88 5.70
C GLY A 92 -16.44 -5.38 5.97
N LYS A 93 -15.32 -4.70 5.98
CA LYS A 93 -15.24 -3.26 6.24
C LYS A 93 -14.70 -2.53 5.04
#